data_c31ac67400878a3a69deaf015aa0afdc
#
_entry.id   c31ac67400878a3a69deaf015aa0afdc
#
_cell.length_a   1.000
_cell.length_b   1.000
_cell.length_c   1.000
_cell.angle_alpha   90.00
_cell.angle_beta   90.00
_cell.angle_gamma   90.00
#
_symmetry.space_group_name_H-M   'P 1'
#
loop_
_entity.id
_entity.type
_entity.pdbx_description
1 polymer ?
#
loop_
_entity_poly.entity_id
_entity_poly.type
_entity_poly.pdbx_seq_one_letter_code
_entity_poly.pdbx_strand_id
1 'polypeptide(L)'
;MGAKSDITENECQRLDRMFQEKGYADYKWIDPQKIIVSQWVRMKCIFGCGEYGKNACCPPNVPSVSECERFFHEYQDAVIFRFEKAVDKPEDRHRWSKKVNIKLAKLERDVFLAGYERAFLLFMDSCGICADCSATREGCKEPTSARPSPESMAVDVYSTARQFGFPIEVRTEYSQEMNRYAFLMIR
;
A
#
# COMPACT_ATOMS: atom_id res chain seq x y z
N MET A 1 1.85 -18.75 24.91
CA MET A 1 1.43 -17.35 24.90
C MET A 1 2.70 -16.51 24.92
N GLY A 2 3.23 -16.12 23.75
CA GLY A 2 4.38 -15.22 23.63
C GLY A 2 3.93 -13.80 23.97
N ALA A 3 4.69 -13.11 24.80
CA ALA A 3 4.46 -11.70 25.10
C ALA A 3 4.49 -10.90 23.79
N LYS A 4 3.40 -10.18 23.48
CA LYS A 4 3.39 -9.16 22.41
C LYS A 4 4.37 -8.07 22.86
N SER A 5 5.57 -8.04 22.27
CA SER A 5 6.47 -6.91 22.48
C SER A 5 6.12 -5.85 21.46
N ASP A 6 5.57 -4.74 21.88
CA ASP A 6 5.39 -3.56 21.04
C ASP A 6 6.74 -3.11 20.50
N ILE A 7 6.75 -2.46 19.32
CA ILE A 7 7.96 -1.86 18.76
C ILE A 7 8.53 -0.88 19.79
N THR A 8 9.81 -1.01 20.12
CA THR A 8 10.44 -0.13 21.08
C THR A 8 10.60 1.28 20.50
N GLU A 9 10.66 2.29 21.37
CA GLU A 9 10.88 3.68 20.94
C GLU A 9 12.17 3.83 20.11
N ASN A 10 13.22 3.09 20.45
CA ASN A 10 14.48 3.08 19.70
C ASN A 10 14.32 2.49 18.28
N GLU A 11 13.51 1.45 18.13
CA GLU A 11 13.23 0.84 16.82
C GLU A 11 12.39 1.77 15.95
N CYS A 12 11.37 2.42 16.52
CA CYS A 12 10.59 3.45 15.83
C CYS A 12 11.51 4.58 15.32
N GLN A 13 12.35 5.13 16.20
CA GLN A 13 13.28 6.20 15.86
C GLN A 13 14.31 5.79 14.77
N ARG A 14 14.72 4.52 14.76
CA ARG A 14 15.60 4.00 13.71
C ARG A 14 14.91 3.96 12.35
N LEU A 15 13.66 3.49 12.31
CA LEU A 15 12.86 3.45 11.09
C LEU A 15 12.47 4.86 10.64
N ASP A 16 12.09 5.74 11.55
CA ASP A 16 11.78 7.15 11.26
C ASP A 16 12.95 7.86 10.58
N ARG A 17 14.18 7.66 11.07
CA ARG A 17 15.38 8.19 10.42
C ARG A 17 15.54 7.62 9.02
N MET A 18 15.38 6.31 8.83
CA MET A 18 15.44 5.68 7.51
C MET A 18 14.40 6.26 6.54
N PHE A 19 13.16 6.48 7.00
CA PHE A 19 12.10 7.07 6.18
C PHE A 19 12.45 8.50 5.75
N GLN A 20 12.89 9.32 6.70
CA GLN A 20 13.30 10.71 6.44
C GLN A 20 14.49 10.82 5.49
N GLU A 21 15.54 10.03 5.68
CA GLU A 21 16.73 9.98 4.81
C GLU A 21 16.37 9.58 3.37
N LYS A 22 15.30 8.77 3.19
CA LYS A 22 14.79 8.36 1.87
C LYS A 22 13.77 9.34 1.29
N GLY A 23 13.47 10.44 2.01
CA GLY A 23 12.57 11.49 1.56
C GLY A 23 11.09 11.20 1.80
N TYR A 24 10.76 10.29 2.71
CA TYR A 24 9.39 10.06 3.18
C TYR A 24 9.16 10.91 4.43
N ALA A 25 8.51 12.07 4.29
CA ALA A 25 8.28 13.00 5.39
C ALA A 25 6.84 12.95 5.93
N ASP A 26 5.88 12.53 5.11
CA ASP A 26 4.46 12.51 5.48
C ASP A 26 3.98 11.07 5.68
N TYR A 27 4.06 10.63 6.93
CA TYR A 27 3.65 9.30 7.35
C TYR A 27 3.16 9.29 8.80
N LYS A 28 2.45 8.24 9.16
CA LYS A 28 2.02 7.98 10.56
C LYS A 28 2.17 6.49 10.87
N TRP A 29 2.63 6.21 12.09
CA TRP A 29 2.52 4.89 12.70
C TRP A 29 1.06 4.60 12.99
N ILE A 30 0.63 3.38 12.73
CA ILE A 30 -0.75 2.94 12.91
C ILE A 30 -0.81 1.56 13.56
N ASP A 31 -1.91 1.30 14.22
CA ASP A 31 -2.33 -0.02 14.64
C ASP A 31 -2.96 -0.75 13.43
N PRO A 32 -2.35 -1.82 12.91
CA PRO A 32 -2.88 -2.56 11.76
C PRO A 32 -4.25 -3.18 12.01
N GLN A 33 -4.62 -3.44 13.28
CA GLN A 33 -5.93 -3.95 13.68
C GLN A 33 -7.07 -2.97 13.36
N LYS A 34 -6.72 -1.71 13.11
CA LYS A 34 -7.66 -0.64 12.76
C LYS A 34 -7.76 -0.38 11.26
N ILE A 35 -7.05 -1.14 10.44
CA ILE A 35 -7.21 -1.07 8.98
C ILE A 35 -8.58 -1.64 8.61
N ILE A 36 -9.38 -0.85 7.90
CA ILE A 36 -10.75 -1.21 7.56
C ILE A 36 -10.76 -2.00 6.25
N VAL A 37 -11.00 -3.30 6.35
CA VAL A 37 -11.18 -4.19 5.20
C VAL A 37 -12.67 -4.34 4.91
N SER A 38 -13.09 -4.20 3.65
CA SER A 38 -14.51 -4.16 3.30
C SER A 38 -14.81 -4.85 1.99
N GLN A 39 -15.85 -5.68 1.99
CA GLN A 39 -16.32 -6.40 0.80
C GLN A 39 -16.72 -5.44 -0.33
N TRP A 40 -17.29 -4.26 -0.02
CA TRP A 40 -17.71 -3.31 -1.05
C TRP A 40 -16.54 -2.81 -1.92
N VAL A 41 -15.33 -2.72 -1.37
CA VAL A 41 -14.13 -2.36 -2.12
C VAL A 41 -13.84 -3.42 -3.17
N ARG A 42 -13.90 -4.71 -2.80
CA ARG A 42 -13.75 -5.83 -3.74
C ARG A 42 -14.83 -5.79 -4.83
N MET A 43 -16.07 -5.46 -4.47
CA MET A 43 -17.16 -5.34 -5.44
C MET A 43 -16.89 -4.23 -6.47
N LYS A 44 -16.29 -3.09 -6.04
CA LYS A 44 -15.87 -2.03 -6.98
C LYS A 44 -14.73 -2.47 -7.91
N CYS A 45 -13.81 -3.32 -7.45
CA CYS A 45 -12.81 -3.90 -8.34
C CYS A 45 -13.47 -4.79 -9.40
N ILE A 46 -14.42 -5.65 -9.00
CA ILE A 46 -15.07 -6.62 -9.91
C ILE A 46 -15.97 -5.92 -10.93
N PHE A 47 -16.79 -4.94 -10.51
CA PHE A 47 -17.83 -4.36 -11.32
C PHE A 47 -17.60 -2.92 -11.77
N GLY A 48 -16.56 -2.25 -11.28
CA GLY A 48 -16.29 -0.83 -11.56
C GLY A 48 -14.90 -0.51 -12.08
N CYS A 49 -13.98 -1.49 -12.12
CA CYS A 49 -12.60 -1.26 -12.55
C CYS A 49 -12.35 -1.84 -13.94
N GLY A 50 -12.04 -0.98 -14.92
CA GLY A 50 -11.67 -1.41 -16.28
C GLY A 50 -10.38 -2.24 -16.37
N GLU A 51 -9.59 -2.29 -15.29
CA GLU A 51 -8.34 -3.05 -15.19
C GLU A 51 -8.50 -4.38 -14.42
N TYR A 52 -9.72 -4.78 -14.07
CA TYR A 52 -9.98 -6.06 -13.42
C TYR A 52 -9.44 -7.23 -14.26
N GLY A 53 -8.68 -8.11 -13.62
CA GLY A 53 -8.05 -9.28 -14.28
C GLY A 53 -6.83 -8.98 -15.16
N LYS A 54 -6.41 -7.69 -15.26
CA LYS A 54 -5.27 -7.29 -16.11
C LYS A 54 -3.97 -7.06 -15.35
N ASN A 55 -3.94 -7.26 -14.04
CA ASN A 55 -2.77 -7.02 -13.22
C ASN A 55 -2.51 -8.17 -12.25
N ALA A 56 -1.27 -8.65 -12.19
CA ALA A 56 -0.84 -9.77 -11.35
C ALA A 56 -0.95 -9.50 -9.82
N CYS A 57 -1.16 -8.26 -9.41
CA CYS A 57 -1.29 -7.84 -8.01
C CYS A 57 -2.68 -7.23 -7.71
N CYS A 58 -3.65 -7.43 -8.60
CA CYS A 58 -5.04 -7.01 -8.43
C CYS A 58 -5.99 -8.21 -8.49
N PRO A 59 -7.25 -8.07 -8.06
CA PRO A 59 -8.23 -9.12 -8.23
C PRO A 59 -8.36 -9.57 -9.71
N PRO A 60 -8.50 -10.88 -9.96
CA PRO A 60 -8.70 -11.98 -9.03
C PRO A 60 -7.42 -12.58 -8.41
N ASN A 61 -6.21 -12.07 -8.72
CA ASN A 61 -4.90 -12.62 -8.36
C ASN A 61 -4.44 -12.26 -6.93
N VAL A 62 -5.35 -11.93 -6.04
CA VAL A 62 -5.10 -11.56 -4.64
C VAL A 62 -5.99 -12.37 -3.71
N PRO A 63 -5.66 -12.50 -2.42
CA PRO A 63 -6.46 -13.27 -1.47
C PRO A 63 -7.92 -12.80 -1.37
N SER A 64 -8.79 -13.65 -0.86
CA SER A 64 -10.18 -13.29 -0.52
C SER A 64 -10.23 -12.15 0.51
N VAL A 65 -11.36 -11.48 0.63
CA VAL A 65 -11.52 -10.36 1.58
C VAL A 65 -11.24 -10.79 3.02
N SER A 66 -11.72 -11.97 3.42
CA SER A 66 -11.49 -12.51 4.75
C SER A 66 -10.02 -12.91 5.00
N GLU A 67 -9.30 -13.35 3.98
CA GLU A 67 -7.86 -13.60 4.08
C GLU A 67 -7.07 -12.30 4.17
N CYS A 68 -7.47 -11.26 3.43
CA CYS A 68 -6.88 -9.93 3.55
C CYS A 68 -7.08 -9.36 4.97
N GLU A 69 -8.27 -9.50 5.57
CA GLU A 69 -8.53 -9.07 6.94
C GLU A 69 -7.63 -9.80 7.94
N ARG A 70 -7.56 -11.14 7.85
CA ARG A 70 -6.65 -11.94 8.69
C ARG A 70 -5.20 -11.50 8.55
N PHE A 71 -4.75 -11.24 7.32
CA PHE A 71 -3.38 -10.77 7.05
C PHE A 71 -3.04 -9.51 7.85
N PHE A 72 -3.90 -8.49 7.87
CA PHE A 72 -3.65 -7.29 8.65
C PHE A 72 -3.63 -7.56 10.16
N HIS A 73 -4.46 -8.50 10.63
CA HIS A 73 -4.53 -8.88 12.03
C HIS A 73 -3.32 -9.71 12.52
N GLU A 74 -2.46 -10.17 11.64
CA GLU A 74 -1.20 -10.81 12.01
C GLU A 74 -0.11 -9.81 12.41
N TYR A 75 -0.30 -8.51 12.11
CA TYR A 75 0.65 -7.45 12.38
C TYR A 75 0.26 -6.63 13.63
N GLN A 76 1.28 -6.04 14.26
CA GLN A 76 1.14 -5.17 15.42
C GLN A 76 1.52 -3.73 15.10
N ASP A 77 2.45 -3.54 14.18
CA ASP A 77 2.98 -2.24 13.80
C ASP A 77 2.95 -2.06 12.29
N ALA A 78 2.45 -0.94 11.84
CA ALA A 78 2.46 -0.53 10.45
C ALA A 78 2.62 0.98 10.31
N VAL A 79 2.93 1.41 9.10
CA VAL A 79 3.04 2.84 8.74
C VAL A 79 2.19 3.12 7.51
N ILE A 80 1.43 4.19 7.55
CA ILE A 80 0.80 4.78 6.37
C ILE A 80 1.68 5.93 5.88
N PHE A 81 2.06 5.89 4.61
CA PHE A 81 2.70 7.00 3.90
C PHE A 81 1.67 7.72 3.05
N ARG A 82 1.66 9.05 3.10
CA ARG A 82 0.85 9.89 2.23
C ARG A 82 1.70 10.45 1.09
N PHE A 83 1.12 10.46 -0.09
CA PHE A 83 1.68 11.08 -1.28
C PHE A 83 0.64 12.01 -1.90
N GLU A 84 1.04 13.25 -2.07
CA GLU A 84 0.20 14.31 -2.61
C GLU A 84 0.66 14.68 -4.03
N LYS A 85 -0.29 14.82 -4.96
CA LYS A 85 0.02 15.19 -6.33
C LYS A 85 -1.21 15.77 -7.05
N ALA A 86 -1.01 16.87 -7.75
CA ALA A 86 -1.90 17.30 -8.82
C ALA A 86 -1.36 16.80 -10.16
N VAL A 87 -2.24 16.37 -11.05
CA VAL A 87 -1.91 15.95 -12.41
C VAL A 87 -2.97 16.42 -13.38
N ASP A 88 -2.56 16.80 -14.58
CA ASP A 88 -3.49 17.28 -15.60
C ASP A 88 -4.11 16.13 -16.40
N LYS A 89 -3.43 14.99 -16.48
CA LYS A 89 -3.84 13.84 -17.28
C LYS A 89 -3.71 12.53 -16.50
N PRO A 90 -4.59 11.54 -16.76
CA PRO A 90 -4.52 10.23 -16.12
C PRO A 90 -3.18 9.52 -16.29
N GLU A 91 -2.54 9.67 -17.47
CA GLU A 91 -1.26 9.02 -17.80
C GLU A 91 -0.13 9.53 -16.89
N ASP A 92 -0.16 10.80 -16.52
CA ASP A 92 0.84 11.40 -15.63
C ASP A 92 0.72 10.81 -14.22
N ARG A 93 -0.50 10.47 -13.78
CA ARG A 93 -0.71 9.73 -12.53
C ARG A 93 -0.02 8.37 -12.57
N HIS A 94 -0.23 7.58 -13.60
CA HIS A 94 0.37 6.24 -13.72
C HIS A 94 1.90 6.30 -13.76
N ARG A 95 2.44 7.27 -14.50
CA ARG A 95 3.89 7.49 -14.57
C ARG A 95 4.48 7.89 -13.21
N TRP A 96 3.78 8.74 -12.49
CA TRP A 96 4.18 9.14 -11.13
C TRP A 96 4.07 7.97 -10.15
N SER A 97 2.94 7.26 -10.11
CA SER A 97 2.73 6.10 -9.25
C SER A 97 3.81 5.03 -9.45
N LYS A 98 4.15 4.72 -10.70
CA LYS A 98 5.24 3.79 -11.00
C LYS A 98 6.56 4.21 -10.36
N LYS A 99 6.93 5.49 -10.48
CA LYS A 99 8.19 6.01 -9.90
C LYS A 99 8.19 5.89 -8.37
N VAL A 100 7.07 6.18 -7.73
CA VAL A 100 6.93 6.08 -6.27
C VAL A 100 6.95 4.62 -5.84
N ASN A 101 6.20 3.74 -6.49
CA ASN A 101 6.13 2.33 -6.16
C ASN A 101 7.50 1.63 -6.28
N ILE A 102 8.33 1.98 -7.27
CA ILE A 102 9.71 1.48 -7.38
C ILE A 102 10.56 1.91 -6.18
N LYS A 103 10.41 3.15 -5.71
CA LYS A 103 11.11 3.63 -4.50
C LYS A 103 10.62 2.94 -3.24
N LEU A 104 9.31 2.72 -3.15
CA LEU A 104 8.69 2.01 -2.03
C LEU A 104 9.13 0.55 -1.94
N ALA A 105 9.25 -0.16 -3.07
CA ALA A 105 9.78 -1.52 -3.09
C ALA A 105 11.23 -1.60 -2.56
N LYS A 106 12.04 -0.56 -2.85
CA LYS A 106 13.39 -0.45 -2.27
C LYS A 106 13.34 -0.18 -0.76
N LEU A 107 12.42 0.68 -0.32
CA LEU A 107 12.22 0.94 1.11
C LEU A 107 11.87 -0.33 1.87
N GLU A 108 10.91 -1.12 1.37
CA GLU A 108 10.54 -2.41 1.98
C GLU A 108 11.75 -3.34 2.13
N ARG A 109 12.56 -3.47 1.08
CA ARG A 109 13.81 -4.24 1.12
C ARG A 109 14.77 -3.72 2.21
N ASP A 110 14.93 -2.41 2.31
CA ASP A 110 15.83 -1.83 3.30
C ASP A 110 15.33 -2.03 4.73
N VAL A 111 14.01 -1.98 4.94
CA VAL A 111 13.37 -2.31 6.23
C VAL A 111 13.57 -3.79 6.55
N PHE A 112 13.38 -4.69 5.58
CA PHE A 112 13.66 -6.12 5.75
C PHE A 112 15.13 -6.36 6.15
N LEU A 113 16.08 -5.75 5.45
CA LEU A 113 17.52 -5.87 5.75
C LEU A 113 17.92 -5.23 7.09
N ALA A 114 17.09 -4.33 7.61
CA ALA A 114 17.29 -3.75 8.94
C ALA A 114 16.83 -4.68 10.09
N GLY A 115 16.34 -5.89 9.77
CA GLY A 115 15.95 -6.92 10.73
C GLY A 115 14.44 -7.06 10.94
N TYR A 116 13.62 -6.45 10.07
CA TYR A 116 12.16 -6.59 10.12
C TYR A 116 11.73 -7.57 9.04
N GLU A 117 11.89 -8.86 9.31
CA GLU A 117 11.68 -9.97 8.37
C GLU A 117 10.23 -10.11 7.90
N ARG A 118 9.28 -9.53 8.64
CA ARG A 118 7.86 -9.52 8.29
C ARG A 118 7.44 -8.29 7.47
N ALA A 119 8.39 -7.41 7.13
CA ALA A 119 8.09 -6.22 6.35
C ALA A 119 7.35 -6.56 5.05
N PHE A 120 6.17 -5.99 4.85
CA PHE A 120 5.36 -6.17 3.66
C PHE A 120 4.70 -4.85 3.25
N LEU A 121 4.94 -4.45 2.02
CA LEU A 121 4.46 -3.17 1.50
C LEU A 121 3.20 -3.34 0.66
N LEU A 122 2.27 -2.42 0.80
CA LEU A 122 1.16 -2.18 -0.12
C LEU A 122 1.44 -0.88 -0.89
N PHE A 123 1.49 -0.96 -2.21
CA PHE A 123 1.76 0.20 -3.08
C PHE A 123 0.65 1.24 -3.03
N MET A 124 0.97 2.49 -3.24
CA MET A 124 0.00 3.59 -3.22
C MET A 124 -1.01 3.59 -4.38
N ASP A 125 -0.80 2.74 -5.36
CA ASP A 125 -1.67 2.53 -6.54
C ASP A 125 -1.42 1.10 -7.04
N SER A 126 -2.12 0.65 -8.08
CA SER A 126 -1.87 -0.67 -8.67
C SER A 126 -0.39 -0.85 -9.05
N CYS A 127 0.10 -2.09 -9.01
CA CYS A 127 1.46 -2.40 -9.41
C CYS A 127 1.69 -2.01 -10.88
N GLY A 128 2.57 -1.08 -11.14
CA GLY A 128 2.91 -0.58 -12.47
C GLY A 128 4.39 -0.76 -12.80
N ILE A 129 5.09 -1.74 -12.18
CA ILE A 129 6.54 -1.91 -12.33
C ILE A 129 6.90 -2.28 -13.77
N CYS A 130 6.22 -3.24 -14.35
CA CYS A 130 6.43 -3.65 -15.75
C CYS A 130 5.77 -2.68 -16.73
N ALA A 131 6.29 -2.62 -17.97
CA ALA A 131 5.59 -1.94 -19.06
C ALA A 131 4.31 -2.72 -19.43
N ASP A 132 4.45 -4.05 -19.58
CA ASP A 132 3.35 -4.96 -19.89
C ASP A 132 3.25 -6.00 -18.79
N CYS A 133 2.12 -6.01 -18.09
CA CYS A 133 1.84 -6.98 -17.05
C CYS A 133 1.39 -8.32 -17.64
N SER A 134 1.84 -9.43 -17.05
CA SER A 134 1.41 -10.78 -17.42
C SER A 134 -0.05 -11.08 -17.03
N ALA A 135 -0.67 -10.24 -16.25
CA ALA A 135 -2.01 -10.38 -15.68
C ALA A 135 -2.20 -11.52 -14.66
N THR A 136 -1.24 -12.42 -14.47
CA THR A 136 -1.29 -13.50 -13.49
C THR A 136 -0.08 -13.50 -12.55
N ARG A 137 -0.23 -14.09 -11.34
CA ARG A 137 0.89 -14.19 -10.40
C ARG A 137 1.97 -15.15 -10.91
N GLU A 138 1.60 -16.24 -11.52
CA GLU A 138 2.53 -17.25 -12.05
C GLU A 138 3.40 -16.69 -13.17
N GLY A 139 2.82 -15.82 -14.02
CA GLY A 139 3.54 -15.18 -15.12
C GLY A 139 4.20 -13.86 -14.75
N CYS A 140 4.16 -13.42 -13.49
CA CYS A 140 4.72 -12.13 -13.07
C CYS A 140 6.21 -12.04 -13.37
N LYS A 141 6.62 -11.02 -14.15
CA LYS A 141 8.02 -10.79 -14.54
C LYS A 141 8.90 -10.24 -13.42
N GLU A 142 8.28 -9.63 -12.41
CA GLU A 142 8.95 -8.99 -11.26
C GLU A 142 8.38 -9.48 -9.93
N PRO A 143 8.34 -10.81 -9.67
CA PRO A 143 7.61 -11.38 -8.54
C PRO A 143 8.15 -10.95 -7.17
N THR A 144 9.43 -10.61 -7.08
CA THR A 144 10.09 -10.17 -5.86
C THR A 144 9.82 -8.71 -5.51
N SER A 145 9.50 -7.88 -6.51
CA SER A 145 9.28 -6.44 -6.36
C SER A 145 7.81 -6.04 -6.47
N ALA A 146 6.97 -6.88 -7.06
CA ALA A 146 5.55 -6.60 -7.30
C ALA A 146 4.73 -6.72 -6.01
N ARG A 147 3.95 -5.68 -5.70
CA ARG A 147 3.10 -5.60 -4.49
C ARG A 147 1.68 -5.19 -4.85
N PRO A 148 0.69 -5.68 -4.10
CA PRO A 148 -0.69 -5.21 -4.23
C PRO A 148 -0.85 -3.78 -3.70
N SER A 149 -1.94 -3.11 -4.08
CA SER A 149 -2.37 -1.87 -3.43
C SER A 149 -3.29 -2.17 -2.24
N PRO A 150 -3.52 -1.22 -1.33
CA PRO A 150 -4.50 -1.39 -0.25
C PRO A 150 -5.88 -1.76 -0.78
N GLU A 151 -6.36 -1.09 -1.83
CA GLU A 151 -7.66 -1.37 -2.44
C GLU A 151 -7.71 -2.77 -3.05
N SER A 152 -6.62 -3.27 -3.64
CA SER A 152 -6.58 -4.65 -4.14
C SER A 152 -6.65 -5.68 -3.01
N MET A 153 -6.18 -5.33 -1.82
CA MET A 153 -6.36 -6.09 -0.57
C MET A 153 -7.67 -5.76 0.15
N ALA A 154 -8.63 -5.17 -0.56
CA ALA A 154 -9.96 -4.81 -0.06
C ALA A 154 -9.98 -3.77 1.09
N VAL A 155 -8.91 -3.00 1.27
CA VAL A 155 -8.89 -1.91 2.27
C VAL A 155 -9.76 -0.76 1.80
N ASP A 156 -10.68 -0.33 2.66
CA ASP A 156 -11.36 0.96 2.53
C ASP A 156 -10.37 2.08 2.90
N VAL A 157 -9.63 2.53 1.91
CA VAL A 157 -8.59 3.55 2.09
C VAL A 157 -9.18 4.88 2.56
N TYR A 158 -10.41 5.22 2.13
CA TYR A 158 -11.07 6.45 2.55
C TYR A 158 -11.35 6.46 4.05
N SER A 159 -12.01 5.41 4.54
CA SER A 159 -12.33 5.29 5.96
C SER A 159 -11.08 5.11 6.80
N THR A 160 -10.12 4.29 6.34
CA THR A 160 -8.85 4.05 7.04
C THR A 160 -8.02 5.33 7.15
N ALA A 161 -7.80 6.05 6.04
CA ALA A 161 -7.00 7.28 6.06
C ALA A 161 -7.63 8.36 6.96
N ARG A 162 -8.95 8.56 6.87
CA ARG A 162 -9.67 9.52 7.74
C ARG A 162 -9.58 9.16 9.21
N GLN A 163 -9.70 7.87 9.56
CA GLN A 163 -9.58 7.39 10.94
C GLN A 163 -8.22 7.76 11.55
N PHE A 164 -7.15 7.73 10.75
CA PHE A 164 -5.81 8.14 11.18
C PHE A 164 -5.52 9.63 10.95
N GLY A 165 -6.55 10.42 10.62
CA GLY A 165 -6.44 11.88 10.48
C GLY A 165 -5.64 12.33 9.24
N PHE A 166 -5.73 11.57 8.14
CA PHE A 166 -5.23 11.97 6.84
C PHE A 166 -6.34 12.55 5.95
N PRO A 167 -6.03 13.57 5.13
CA PRO A 167 -6.99 14.13 4.19
C PRO A 167 -7.22 13.18 3.02
N ILE A 168 -8.45 12.82 2.75
CA ILE A 168 -8.82 12.09 1.53
C ILE A 168 -10.25 12.42 1.13
N GLU A 169 -10.43 12.83 -0.12
CA GLU A 169 -11.72 13.21 -0.68
C GLU A 169 -11.92 12.61 -2.06
N VAL A 170 -13.20 12.49 -2.46
CA VAL A 170 -13.57 12.11 -3.82
C VAL A 170 -13.33 13.31 -4.72
N ARG A 171 -12.51 13.14 -5.74
CA ARG A 171 -12.25 14.18 -6.73
C ARG A 171 -13.31 14.15 -7.81
N THR A 172 -13.73 15.31 -8.23
CA THR A 172 -14.64 15.52 -9.35
C THR A 172 -13.90 15.88 -10.64
N GLU A 173 -12.66 16.39 -10.51
CA GLU A 173 -11.81 16.79 -11.64
C GLU A 173 -10.38 16.26 -11.50
N TYR A 174 -9.70 16.03 -12.61
CA TYR A 174 -8.32 15.53 -12.62
C TYR A 174 -7.30 16.53 -12.09
N SER A 175 -7.52 17.83 -12.30
CA SER A 175 -6.66 18.92 -11.84
C SER A 175 -6.63 19.08 -10.32
N GLN A 176 -7.63 18.57 -9.62
CA GLN A 176 -7.64 18.60 -8.17
C GLN A 176 -6.50 17.77 -7.60
N GLU A 177 -5.92 18.27 -6.52
CA GLU A 177 -4.90 17.55 -5.77
C GLU A 177 -5.42 16.20 -5.29
N MET A 178 -4.63 15.16 -5.49
CA MET A 178 -4.95 13.82 -5.02
C MET A 178 -4.04 13.42 -3.85
N ASN A 179 -4.63 12.79 -2.87
CA ASN A 179 -3.92 12.07 -1.82
C ASN A 179 -3.94 10.57 -2.13
N ARG A 180 -2.76 9.94 -2.08
CA ARG A 180 -2.57 8.50 -2.26
C ARG A 180 -1.83 7.94 -1.06
N TYR A 181 -2.10 6.69 -0.74
CA TYR A 181 -1.59 6.06 0.48
C TYR A 181 -0.94 4.73 0.16
N ALA A 182 0.27 4.54 0.70
CA ALA A 182 0.93 3.26 0.75
C ALA A 182 0.99 2.80 2.21
N PHE A 183 0.97 1.49 2.44
CA PHE A 183 1.02 0.92 3.78
C PHE A 183 2.24 0.01 3.88
N LEU A 184 3.03 0.18 4.90
CA LEU A 184 4.13 -0.72 5.23
C LEU A 184 3.80 -1.45 6.52
N MET A 185 3.51 -2.72 6.40
CA MET A 185 3.36 -3.65 7.52
C MET A 185 4.76 -4.00 8.01
N ILE A 186 5.00 -4.00 9.32
CA ILE A 186 6.37 -4.12 9.85
C ILE A 186 6.52 -5.37 10.72
N ARG A 187 5.63 -5.52 11.73
CA ARG A 187 5.76 -6.60 12.72
C ARG A 187 4.42 -7.07 13.24
#